data_3f3bf243a236f00510cfc20bd78eff82
#
_entry.id   3f3bf243a236f00510cfc20bd78eff82
#
_cell.length_a   1.000
_cell.length_b   1.000
_cell.length_c   1.000
_cell.angle_alpha   90.00
_cell.angle_beta   90.00
_cell.angle_gamma   90.00
#
_symmetry.space_group_name_H-M   'P 1'
#
loop_
_entity.id
_entity.type
_entity.pdbx_description
1 polymer ?
#
loop_
_entity_poly.entity_id
_entity_poly.type
_entity_poly.pdbx_seq_one_letter_code
_entity_poly.pdbx_strand_id
1 'polypeptide(L)'
;MQKITSFTIDHLKLQPGVYVSRKDPVGDSLITTFDIRMTSPNEEPVMNTAEMHAIEHLGATFLRNHPDFGSKIIYFGPMGCRTGFYLLLAGDYTSRDIVPLLTEMFTFIRDFHDEVPGASPKDCGNYLDMNLPMANYLANRFLTEVLTDIKADRLVYPE
;
A
#
# COMPACT_ATOMS: atom_id res chain seq x y z
N MET A 1 -8.09 25.73 -12.45
CA MET A 1 -8.23 24.65 -11.46
C MET A 1 -6.87 24.45 -10.80
N GLN A 2 -6.78 24.43 -9.48
CA GLN A 2 -5.49 24.21 -8.79
C GLN A 2 -5.14 22.72 -8.83
N LYS A 3 -3.83 22.40 -8.93
CA LYS A 3 -3.37 21.00 -8.82
C LYS A 3 -3.61 20.47 -7.41
N ILE A 4 -4.10 19.25 -7.32
CA ILE A 4 -4.20 18.53 -6.04
C ILE A 4 -2.82 18.03 -5.59
N THR A 5 -2.64 17.75 -4.31
CA THR A 5 -1.34 17.37 -3.71
C THR A 5 -0.65 16.23 -4.45
N SER A 6 -1.39 15.18 -4.84
CA SER A 6 -0.82 14.03 -5.58
C SER A 6 -0.28 14.38 -6.97
N PHE A 7 -0.67 15.53 -7.56
CA PHE A 7 -0.16 15.99 -8.85
C PHE A 7 1.02 16.96 -8.73
N THR A 8 1.44 17.30 -7.52
CA THR A 8 2.60 18.17 -7.28
C THR A 8 3.90 17.38 -7.09
N ILE A 9 3.82 16.07 -6.93
CA ILE A 9 4.97 15.18 -6.76
C ILE A 9 5.63 14.94 -8.12
N ASP A 10 6.95 15.02 -8.17
CA ASP A 10 7.71 14.70 -9.38
C ASP A 10 7.79 13.19 -9.58
N HIS A 11 6.89 12.65 -10.42
CA HIS A 11 6.82 11.22 -10.72
C HIS A 11 8.00 10.69 -11.58
N LEU A 12 8.84 11.57 -12.14
CA LEU A 12 10.06 11.15 -12.83
C LEU A 12 11.20 10.85 -11.86
N LYS A 13 11.13 11.39 -10.65
CA LYS A 13 12.11 11.15 -9.57
C LYS A 13 11.61 10.16 -8.52
N LEU A 14 10.29 9.90 -8.49
CA LEU A 14 9.67 9.08 -7.46
C LEU A 14 10.06 7.61 -7.61
N GLN A 15 10.60 7.04 -6.55
CA GLN A 15 11.05 5.66 -6.48
C GLN A 15 10.14 4.80 -5.58
N PRO A 16 10.20 3.47 -5.64
CA PRO A 16 9.53 2.62 -4.66
C PRO A 16 9.91 2.98 -3.24
N GLY A 17 8.91 3.08 -2.36
CA GLY A 17 9.12 3.56 -0.99
C GLY A 17 7.82 3.68 -0.21
N VAL A 18 7.91 4.32 0.96
CA VAL A 18 6.80 4.57 1.86
C VAL A 18 6.78 6.05 2.20
N TYR A 19 5.78 6.77 1.74
CA TYR A 19 5.74 8.23 1.83
C TYR A 19 4.48 8.70 2.56
N VAL A 20 4.61 9.73 3.40
CA VAL A 20 3.45 10.49 3.86
C VAL A 20 2.97 11.33 2.70
N SER A 21 1.81 11.00 2.15
CA SER A 21 1.20 11.75 1.04
C SER A 21 0.60 13.05 1.54
N ARG A 22 -0.17 12.98 2.62
CA ARG A 22 -0.78 14.13 3.28
C ARG A 22 -1.27 13.80 4.67
N LYS A 23 -1.56 14.84 5.45
CA LYS A 23 -2.22 14.77 6.75
C LYS A 23 -3.44 15.69 6.72
N ASP A 24 -4.61 15.12 6.99
CA ASP A 24 -5.88 15.83 6.92
C ASP A 24 -6.51 15.93 8.32
N PRO A 25 -6.73 17.14 8.86
CA PRO A 25 -7.51 17.30 10.08
C PRO A 25 -8.99 17.03 9.82
N VAL A 26 -9.62 16.24 10.70
CA VAL A 26 -11.05 15.92 10.65
C VAL A 26 -11.62 16.08 12.08
N GLY A 27 -12.29 17.20 12.34
CA GLY A 27 -12.67 17.57 13.71
C GLY A 27 -11.43 17.68 14.61
N ASP A 28 -11.46 16.98 15.75
CA ASP A 28 -10.32 16.93 16.70
C ASP A 28 -9.32 15.80 16.38
N SER A 29 -9.51 15.12 15.24
CA SER A 29 -8.70 13.99 14.81
C SER A 29 -7.84 14.35 13.60
N LEU A 30 -6.79 13.56 13.38
CA LEU A 30 -5.92 13.65 12.20
C LEU A 30 -5.97 12.33 11.44
N ILE A 31 -5.97 12.41 10.11
CA ILE A 31 -5.83 11.24 9.23
C ILE A 31 -4.51 11.38 8.49
N THR A 32 -3.64 10.39 8.60
CA THR A 32 -2.42 10.28 7.79
C THR A 32 -2.66 9.36 6.60
N THR A 33 -2.43 9.87 5.39
CA THR A 33 -2.46 9.10 4.15
C THR A 33 -1.05 8.75 3.73
N PHE A 34 -0.78 7.46 3.56
CA PHE A 34 0.49 6.95 3.07
C PHE A 34 0.40 6.50 1.61
N ASP A 35 1.40 6.87 0.84
CA ASP A 35 1.69 6.35 -0.49
C ASP A 35 2.68 5.20 -0.33
N ILE A 36 2.20 3.99 -0.60
CA ILE A 36 3.03 2.78 -0.61
C ILE A 36 3.37 2.49 -2.06
N ARG A 37 4.49 3.06 -2.51
CA ARG A 37 4.93 2.99 -3.89
C ARG A 37 5.71 1.72 -4.13
N MET A 38 5.17 0.80 -4.93
CA MET A 38 5.76 -0.51 -5.16
C MET A 38 6.57 -0.61 -6.45
N THR A 39 6.26 0.25 -7.43
CA THR A 39 6.98 0.29 -8.72
C THR A 39 7.45 1.70 -9.04
N SER A 40 8.55 1.83 -9.80
CA SER A 40 9.05 3.12 -10.28
C SER A 40 8.10 3.68 -11.34
N PRO A 41 7.42 4.82 -11.09
CA PRO A 41 6.48 5.38 -12.05
C PRO A 41 7.15 5.70 -13.39
N ASN A 42 6.51 5.31 -14.50
CA ASN A 42 6.95 5.54 -15.87
C ASN A 42 8.29 4.89 -16.29
N GLU A 43 8.97 4.16 -15.39
CA GLU A 43 10.27 3.52 -15.65
C GLU A 43 10.15 2.00 -15.78
N GLU A 44 9.18 1.39 -15.08
CA GLU A 44 8.96 -0.05 -15.14
C GLU A 44 7.49 -0.38 -15.41
N PRO A 45 7.17 -1.64 -15.82
CA PRO A 45 5.79 -2.06 -16.01
C PRO A 45 4.96 -1.93 -14.72
N VAL A 46 3.72 -1.45 -14.85
CA VAL A 46 2.78 -1.39 -13.73
C VAL A 46 2.29 -2.79 -13.35
N MET A 47 1.80 -2.94 -12.12
CA MET A 47 1.14 -4.16 -11.67
C MET A 47 -0.16 -4.40 -12.46
N ASN A 48 -0.52 -5.67 -12.72
CA ASN A 48 -1.80 -5.99 -13.32
C ASN A 48 -2.92 -6.00 -12.28
N THR A 49 -4.16 -5.96 -12.74
CA THR A 49 -5.33 -5.85 -11.86
C THR A 49 -5.47 -7.04 -10.91
N ALA A 50 -5.22 -8.26 -11.39
CA ALA A 50 -5.44 -9.47 -10.61
C ALA A 50 -4.49 -9.63 -9.41
N GLU A 51 -3.20 -9.30 -9.58
CA GLU A 51 -2.26 -9.30 -8.44
C GLU A 51 -2.51 -8.14 -7.47
N MET A 52 -2.87 -6.97 -7.98
CA MET A 52 -3.24 -5.84 -7.13
C MET A 52 -4.48 -6.14 -6.30
N HIS A 53 -5.49 -6.76 -6.90
CA HIS A 53 -6.72 -7.14 -6.23
C HIS A 53 -6.47 -8.19 -5.13
N ALA A 54 -5.61 -9.17 -5.38
CA ALA A 54 -5.19 -10.12 -4.36
C ALA A 54 -4.42 -9.44 -3.20
N ILE A 55 -3.49 -8.52 -3.50
CA ILE A 55 -2.78 -7.73 -2.48
C ILE A 55 -3.76 -6.87 -1.67
N GLU A 56 -4.75 -6.26 -2.31
CA GLU A 56 -5.77 -5.46 -1.61
C GLU A 56 -6.54 -6.31 -0.59
N HIS A 57 -7.09 -7.45 -1.00
CA HIS A 57 -7.85 -8.33 -0.12
C HIS A 57 -7.01 -8.85 1.05
N LEU A 58 -5.81 -9.33 0.77
CA LEU A 58 -4.89 -9.84 1.80
C LEU A 58 -4.42 -8.73 2.74
N GLY A 59 -4.00 -7.60 2.20
CA GLY A 59 -3.54 -6.45 2.97
C GLY A 59 -4.64 -5.85 3.84
N ALA A 60 -5.84 -5.62 3.28
CA ALA A 60 -6.97 -5.11 4.04
C ALA A 60 -7.38 -6.07 5.17
N THR A 61 -7.39 -7.38 4.91
CA THR A 61 -7.69 -8.39 5.92
C THR A 61 -6.65 -8.39 7.04
N PHE A 62 -5.37 -8.41 6.69
CA PHE A 62 -4.28 -8.35 7.67
C PHE A 62 -4.36 -7.08 8.53
N LEU A 63 -4.44 -5.91 7.90
CA LEU A 63 -4.41 -4.63 8.58
C LEU A 63 -5.58 -4.45 9.54
N ARG A 64 -6.80 -4.79 9.12
CA ARG A 64 -7.99 -4.65 9.97
C ARG A 64 -8.05 -5.64 11.13
N ASN A 65 -7.34 -6.76 11.04
CA ASN A 65 -7.20 -7.74 12.12
C ASN A 65 -5.94 -7.53 12.96
N HIS A 66 -5.11 -6.52 12.66
CA HIS A 66 -3.89 -6.26 13.42
C HIS A 66 -4.23 -5.80 14.85
N PRO A 67 -3.62 -6.38 15.91
CA PRO A 67 -3.98 -6.11 17.29
C PRO A 67 -3.84 -4.64 17.69
N ASP A 68 -2.79 -3.96 17.21
CA ASP A 68 -2.47 -2.59 17.61
C ASP A 68 -3.00 -1.52 16.65
N PHE A 69 -3.17 -1.87 15.37
CA PHE A 69 -3.53 -0.93 14.31
C PHE A 69 -4.95 -1.14 13.75
N GLY A 70 -5.57 -2.30 13.94
CA GLY A 70 -6.85 -2.64 13.30
C GLY A 70 -7.93 -1.57 13.48
N SER A 71 -8.08 -1.02 14.67
CA SER A 71 -9.06 0.05 14.96
C SER A 71 -8.71 1.41 14.34
N LYS A 72 -7.48 1.59 13.88
CA LYS A 72 -6.97 2.85 13.29
C LYS A 72 -6.99 2.82 11.75
N ILE A 73 -7.18 1.64 11.16
CA ILE A 73 -7.21 1.48 9.70
C ILE A 73 -8.52 2.09 9.16
N ILE A 74 -8.38 3.09 8.29
CA ILE A 74 -9.51 3.71 7.60
C ILE A 74 -9.69 3.07 6.23
N TYR A 75 -8.61 2.95 5.46
CA TYR A 75 -8.65 2.42 4.11
C TYR A 75 -7.29 1.86 3.68
N PHE A 76 -7.31 0.77 2.93
CA PHE A 76 -6.18 0.27 2.14
C PHE A 76 -6.69 -0.13 0.77
N GLY A 77 -6.08 0.39 -0.29
CA GLY A 77 -6.51 0.07 -1.64
C GLY A 77 -5.57 0.59 -2.72
N PRO A 78 -5.70 0.07 -3.95
CA PRO A 78 -4.80 0.36 -5.06
C PRO A 78 -4.95 1.77 -5.60
N MET A 79 -3.86 2.30 -6.12
CA MET A 79 -3.87 3.52 -6.94
C MET A 79 -4.34 3.21 -8.36
N GLY A 80 -5.08 4.13 -8.97
CA GLY A 80 -5.54 4.00 -10.34
C GLY A 80 -4.41 3.88 -11.38
N CYS A 81 -3.22 4.42 -11.10
CA CYS A 81 -2.03 4.28 -11.94
C CYS A 81 -1.34 2.91 -11.82
N ARG A 82 -1.77 2.07 -10.90
CA ARG A 82 -1.28 0.71 -10.66
C ARG A 82 0.21 0.60 -10.30
N THR A 83 0.75 1.63 -9.65
CA THR A 83 2.15 1.65 -9.19
C THR A 83 2.29 1.47 -7.69
N GLY A 84 1.19 1.38 -6.95
CA GLY A 84 1.18 1.20 -5.51
C GLY A 84 -0.20 1.26 -4.90
N PHE A 85 -0.23 1.46 -3.58
CA PHE A 85 -1.43 1.48 -2.76
C PHE A 85 -1.46 2.71 -1.87
N TYR A 86 -2.67 3.14 -1.49
CA TYR A 86 -2.87 4.07 -0.39
C TYR A 86 -3.26 3.34 0.88
N LEU A 87 -2.65 3.76 1.99
CA LEU A 87 -3.05 3.37 3.34
C LEU A 87 -3.44 4.63 4.12
N LEU A 88 -4.64 4.68 4.66
CA LEU A 88 -5.14 5.76 5.51
C LEU A 88 -5.25 5.27 6.95
N LEU A 89 -4.61 5.98 7.87
CA LEU A 89 -4.64 5.73 9.31
C LEU A 89 -5.22 6.91 10.08
N ALA A 90 -6.05 6.62 11.05
CA ALA A 90 -6.44 7.59 12.07
C ALA A 90 -5.26 7.83 13.03
N GLY A 91 -4.76 9.05 13.09
CA GLY A 91 -3.64 9.46 13.92
C GLY A 91 -2.56 10.22 13.16
N ASP A 92 -1.57 10.70 13.91
CA ASP A 92 -0.39 11.41 13.39
C ASP A 92 0.80 10.45 13.33
N TYR A 93 1.19 10.07 12.12
CA TYR A 93 2.27 9.11 11.88
C TYR A 93 3.28 9.66 10.87
N THR A 94 4.52 9.21 11.01
CA THR A 94 5.57 9.36 10.00
C THR A 94 5.66 8.11 9.13
N SER A 95 6.33 8.20 7.98
CA SER A 95 6.61 7.04 7.14
C SER A 95 7.35 5.94 7.92
N ARG A 96 8.28 6.32 8.78
CA ARG A 96 9.09 5.38 9.56
C ARG A 96 8.27 4.60 10.59
N ASP A 97 7.22 5.21 11.14
CA ASP A 97 6.36 4.57 12.16
C ASP A 97 5.60 3.36 11.61
N ILE A 98 5.27 3.36 10.31
CA ILE A 98 4.48 2.29 9.70
C ILE A 98 5.32 1.25 8.94
N VAL A 99 6.63 1.45 8.79
CA VAL A 99 7.51 0.47 8.12
C VAL A 99 7.42 -0.92 8.77
N PRO A 100 7.43 -1.06 10.12
CA PRO A 100 7.24 -2.36 10.76
C PRO A 100 5.91 -3.02 10.40
N LEU A 101 4.80 -2.28 10.48
CA LEU A 101 3.46 -2.77 10.11
C LEU A 101 3.41 -3.24 8.65
N LEU A 102 3.98 -2.48 7.73
CA LEU A 102 4.05 -2.87 6.32
C LEU A 102 4.94 -4.09 6.10
N THR A 103 6.04 -4.20 6.84
CA THR A 103 6.92 -5.38 6.77
C THR A 103 6.17 -6.64 7.22
N GLU A 104 5.40 -6.57 8.28
CA GLU A 104 4.54 -7.68 8.73
C GLU A 104 3.46 -8.01 7.69
N MET A 105 2.77 -7.00 7.16
CA MET A 105 1.73 -7.18 6.14
C MET A 105 2.27 -7.84 4.87
N PHE A 106 3.36 -7.33 4.32
CA PHE A 106 3.94 -7.89 3.09
C PHE A 106 4.60 -9.26 3.32
N THR A 107 5.10 -9.53 4.52
CA THR A 107 5.54 -10.89 4.93
C THR A 107 4.35 -11.85 4.93
N PHE A 108 3.22 -11.45 5.52
CA PHE A 108 1.99 -12.22 5.47
C PHE A 108 1.53 -12.50 4.03
N ILE A 109 1.53 -11.49 3.16
CA ILE A 109 1.13 -11.64 1.74
C ILE A 109 2.09 -12.57 1.01
N ARG A 110 3.40 -12.43 1.19
CA ARG A 110 4.42 -13.29 0.58
C ARG A 110 4.20 -14.77 0.91
N ASP A 111 3.89 -15.05 2.17
CA ASP A 111 3.81 -16.41 2.70
C ASP A 111 2.40 -17.01 2.66
N PHE A 112 1.43 -16.27 2.12
CA PHE A 112 0.04 -16.71 2.03
C PHE A 112 -0.15 -17.69 0.85
N HIS A 113 -0.70 -18.87 1.13
CA HIS A 113 -0.90 -19.95 0.14
C HIS A 113 -2.28 -20.61 0.19
N ASP A 114 -3.23 -19.95 0.82
CA ASP A 114 -4.60 -20.44 0.94
C ASP A 114 -5.55 -19.64 0.02
N GLU A 115 -6.84 -19.86 0.11
CA GLU A 115 -7.85 -19.11 -0.62
C GLU A 115 -7.84 -17.63 -0.18
N VAL A 116 -7.78 -16.71 -1.15
CA VAL A 116 -7.75 -15.28 -0.85
C VAL A 116 -9.03 -14.89 -0.11
N PRO A 117 -8.94 -14.22 1.06
CA PRO A 117 -10.12 -13.80 1.82
C PRO A 117 -11.08 -12.97 0.97
N GLY A 118 -12.37 -13.29 1.03
CA GLY A 118 -13.40 -12.59 0.28
C GLY A 118 -13.41 -12.86 -1.24
N ALA A 119 -12.62 -13.80 -1.76
CA ALA A 119 -12.62 -14.18 -3.16
C ALA A 119 -13.81 -15.10 -3.49
N SER A 120 -15.02 -14.62 -3.23
CA SER A 120 -16.26 -15.32 -3.52
C SER A 120 -17.25 -14.41 -4.25
N PRO A 121 -18.19 -14.96 -5.04
CA PRO A 121 -19.17 -14.14 -5.76
C PRO A 121 -20.15 -13.40 -4.83
N LYS A 122 -20.23 -13.79 -3.57
CA LYS A 122 -21.04 -13.12 -2.56
C LYS A 122 -20.32 -11.92 -1.96
N ASP A 123 -19.00 -12.03 -1.80
CA ASP A 123 -18.20 -11.09 -1.01
C ASP A 123 -17.45 -10.07 -1.87
N CYS A 124 -17.22 -10.39 -3.16
CA CYS A 124 -16.48 -9.53 -4.08
C CYS A 124 -17.18 -9.40 -5.44
N GLY A 125 -17.23 -8.18 -5.97
CA GLY A 125 -17.84 -7.88 -7.26
C GLY A 125 -17.07 -8.42 -8.48
N ASN A 126 -15.81 -8.85 -8.29
CA ASN A 126 -14.96 -9.42 -9.35
C ASN A 126 -14.02 -10.49 -8.79
N TYR A 127 -14.58 -11.47 -8.10
CA TYR A 127 -13.84 -12.47 -7.31
C TYR A 127 -12.89 -13.37 -8.12
N LEU A 128 -13.08 -13.49 -9.43
CA LEU A 128 -12.21 -14.29 -10.31
C LEU A 128 -10.94 -13.54 -10.74
N ASP A 129 -10.86 -12.21 -10.56
CA ASP A 129 -9.70 -11.40 -10.93
C ASP A 129 -8.68 -11.39 -9.78
N MET A 130 -8.13 -12.55 -9.45
CA MET A 130 -7.15 -12.77 -8.39
C MET A 130 -5.94 -13.54 -8.92
N ASN A 131 -4.73 -13.02 -8.69
CA ASN A 131 -3.47 -13.70 -9.01
C ASN A 131 -2.59 -13.76 -7.76
N LEU A 132 -2.82 -14.78 -6.93
CA LEU A 132 -2.09 -14.99 -5.68
C LEU A 132 -0.59 -15.23 -5.90
N PRO A 133 -0.13 -16.08 -6.84
CA PRO A 133 1.29 -16.27 -7.07
C PRO A 133 2.03 -14.98 -7.41
N MET A 134 1.44 -14.10 -8.22
CA MET A 134 2.04 -12.81 -8.53
C MET A 134 1.97 -11.84 -7.34
N ALA A 135 0.92 -11.87 -6.54
CA ALA A 135 0.83 -11.12 -5.29
C ALA A 135 1.95 -11.52 -4.31
N ASN A 136 2.20 -12.83 -4.13
CA ASN A 136 3.31 -13.33 -3.32
C ASN A 136 4.67 -12.84 -3.86
N TYR A 137 4.89 -12.92 -5.17
CA TYR A 137 6.11 -12.45 -5.81
C TYR A 137 6.34 -10.95 -5.60
N LEU A 138 5.32 -10.12 -5.84
CA LEU A 138 5.42 -8.66 -5.68
C LEU A 138 5.62 -8.24 -4.21
N ALA A 139 4.97 -8.95 -3.28
CA ALA A 139 5.19 -8.75 -1.86
C ALA A 139 6.63 -9.07 -1.46
N ASN A 140 7.17 -10.20 -1.92
CA ASN A 140 8.57 -10.56 -1.67
C ASN A 140 9.53 -9.53 -2.28
N ARG A 141 9.28 -9.08 -3.50
CA ARG A 141 10.10 -8.07 -4.17
C ARG A 141 10.13 -6.76 -3.36
N PHE A 142 8.96 -6.26 -2.93
CA PHE A 142 8.88 -5.02 -2.14
C PHE A 142 9.57 -5.16 -0.78
N LEU A 143 9.42 -6.31 -0.11
CA LEU A 143 10.16 -6.61 1.12
C LEU A 143 11.67 -6.54 0.93
N THR A 144 12.18 -7.26 -0.07
CA THR A 144 13.63 -7.44 -0.26
C THR A 144 14.32 -6.20 -0.84
N GLU A 145 13.66 -5.51 -1.77
CA GLU A 145 14.23 -4.36 -2.47
C GLU A 145 14.02 -3.02 -1.74
N VAL A 146 12.97 -2.92 -0.89
CA VAL A 146 12.58 -1.66 -0.27
C VAL A 146 12.52 -1.75 1.25
N LEU A 147 11.66 -2.60 1.83
CA LEU A 147 11.33 -2.53 3.25
C LEU A 147 12.43 -3.05 4.19
N THR A 148 13.18 -4.09 3.80
CA THR A 148 14.17 -4.74 4.67
C THR A 148 15.30 -3.79 5.10
N ASP A 149 15.71 -2.89 4.20
CA ASP A 149 16.74 -1.87 4.47
C ASP A 149 16.31 -0.54 3.84
N ILE A 150 15.16 -0.02 4.30
CA ILE A 150 14.58 1.19 3.72
C ILE A 150 15.46 2.42 3.96
N LYS A 151 15.89 3.03 2.87
CA LYS A 151 16.75 4.22 2.88
C LYS A 151 15.92 5.48 3.17
N ALA A 152 16.58 6.51 3.68
CA ALA A 152 15.94 7.76 4.06
C ALA A 152 15.23 8.46 2.87
N ASP A 153 15.79 8.38 1.68
CA ASP A 153 15.22 8.93 0.43
C ASP A 153 13.99 8.19 -0.07
N ARG A 154 13.66 7.03 0.53
CA ARG A 154 12.45 6.25 0.25
C ARG A 154 11.33 6.48 1.27
N LEU A 155 11.53 7.42 2.18
CA LEU A 155 10.58 7.80 3.24
C LEU A 155 10.04 9.23 3.10
N VAL A 156 10.61 10.01 2.19
CA VAL A 156 10.24 11.40 1.91
C VAL A 156 10.17 11.59 0.39
N TYR A 157 9.14 12.28 -0.07
CA TYR A 157 9.01 12.57 -1.51
C TYR A 157 10.22 13.33 -2.04
N PRO A 158 10.66 13.02 -3.29
CA PRO A 158 11.73 13.77 -3.94
C PRO A 158 11.31 15.23 -4.16
N GLU A 159 12.27 16.15 -4.01
CA GLU A 159 12.12 17.57 -4.31
C GLU A 159 12.25 17.87 -5.81
#